data_098b1a231a193d9980f7f0e831c8d29a
#
_entry.id   098b1a231a193d9980f7f0e831c8d29a
#
_cell.length_a   1.000
_cell.length_b   1.000
_cell.length_c   1.000
_cell.angle_alpha   90.00
_cell.angle_beta   90.00
_cell.angle_gamma   90.00
#
_symmetry.space_group_name_H-M   'P 1'
#
loop_
_entity.id
_entity.type
_entity.pdbx_description
1 polymer ?
#
loop_
_entity_poly.entity_id
_entity_poly.type
_entity_poly.pdbx_seq_one_letter_code
_entity_poly.pdbx_strand_id
1 'polypeptide(L)'
;MPTPFPGMDPYLERAGVWEEVHTRLMVAMADALGPHVRPKYRVGVEQRTYLAILAPDEYDLVGKPDVLVVGPRRQTPPVHATATAVGIAPKVAQLPMPEEITERYLQVRDVVTGEVITVIELLSPTNKLTREGRRQYARKRLRVLGSATHFIEIDLLRAGEPFPFRVPDDDAQSDYRILVSRAQDRPQAAVYLFTIRDPIPDIPVPLQSGDAEPSLALNRLVHDVYDRAGYDLTLDDQQAPPPPPIIRAPDVQWMKSLLPS
;
A
#
# COMPACT_ATOMS: atom_id res chain seq x y z
N MET A 1 7.23 -17.15 13.52
CA MET A 1 6.54 -18.27 12.82
C MET A 1 6.08 -17.77 11.47
N PRO A 2 5.98 -18.63 10.44
CA PRO A 2 5.45 -18.20 9.15
C PRO A 2 4.00 -17.72 9.30
N THR A 3 3.56 -16.84 8.39
CA THR A 3 2.16 -16.41 8.37
C THR A 3 1.24 -17.62 8.22
N PRO A 4 0.07 -17.66 8.90
CA PRO A 4 -0.90 -18.73 8.74
C PRO A 4 -1.63 -18.69 7.40
N PHE A 5 -1.56 -17.58 6.66
CA PHE A 5 -2.26 -17.40 5.39
C PHE A 5 -1.44 -17.88 4.19
N PRO A 6 -2.08 -18.47 3.16
CA PRO A 6 -1.37 -18.96 1.97
C PRO A 6 -0.76 -17.84 1.12
N GLY A 7 -1.35 -16.65 1.18
CA GLY A 7 -0.94 -15.45 0.45
C GLY A 7 -0.83 -14.22 1.35
N MET A 8 -1.59 -13.20 1.03
CA MET A 8 -1.63 -11.98 1.82
C MET A 8 -2.35 -12.22 3.15
N ASP A 9 -1.67 -11.88 4.24
CA ASP A 9 -2.26 -11.86 5.57
C ASP A 9 -3.06 -10.55 5.75
N PRO A 10 -4.39 -10.61 5.90
CA PRO A 10 -5.22 -9.41 5.99
C PRO A 10 -4.97 -8.58 7.25
N TYR A 11 -4.32 -9.11 8.26
CA TYR A 11 -3.96 -8.35 9.47
C TYR A 11 -2.79 -7.40 9.22
N LEU A 12 -1.95 -7.66 8.22
CA LEU A 12 -0.87 -6.75 7.80
C LEU A 12 -1.39 -5.44 7.20
N GLU A 13 -2.67 -5.41 6.77
CA GLU A 13 -3.28 -4.20 6.22
C GLU A 13 -3.64 -3.14 7.29
N ARG A 14 -3.42 -3.44 8.57
CA ARG A 14 -3.69 -2.49 9.66
C ARG A 14 -2.87 -1.22 9.49
N ALA A 15 -3.53 -0.09 9.74
CA ALA A 15 -2.87 1.20 9.84
C ALA A 15 -1.74 1.14 10.89
N GLY A 16 -0.58 1.72 10.56
CA GLY A 16 0.64 1.62 11.36
C GLY A 16 1.48 0.37 11.09
N VAL A 17 0.86 -0.77 10.78
CA VAL A 17 1.58 -2.01 10.38
C VAL A 17 1.97 -1.95 8.92
N TRP A 18 1.03 -1.51 8.06
CA TRP A 18 1.26 -1.49 6.62
C TRP A 18 2.45 -0.62 6.19
N GLU A 19 2.72 0.48 6.86
CA GLU A 19 3.86 1.35 6.55
C GLU A 19 5.19 0.61 6.67
N GLU A 20 5.31 -0.23 7.70
CA GLU A 20 6.50 -1.07 7.90
C GLU A 20 6.55 -2.19 6.87
N VAL A 21 5.45 -2.92 6.67
CA VAL A 21 5.31 -3.97 5.64
C VAL A 21 5.67 -3.43 4.28
N HIS A 22 5.08 -2.30 3.89
CA HIS A 22 5.34 -1.63 2.62
C HIS A 22 6.82 -1.32 2.44
N THR A 23 7.45 -0.71 3.44
CA THR A 23 8.88 -0.36 3.39
C THR A 23 9.76 -1.59 3.25
N ARG A 24 9.52 -2.63 4.06
CA ARG A 24 10.29 -3.89 4.02
C ARG A 24 10.10 -4.62 2.70
N LEU A 25 8.87 -4.67 2.20
CA LEU A 25 8.56 -5.37 0.95
C LEU A 25 9.18 -4.66 -0.26
N MET A 26 9.18 -3.31 -0.28
CA MET A 26 9.89 -2.54 -1.31
C MET A 26 11.37 -2.87 -1.38
N VAL A 27 12.05 -2.95 -0.24
CA VAL A 27 13.47 -3.33 -0.18
C VAL A 27 13.65 -4.79 -0.62
N ALA A 28 12.82 -5.70 -0.10
CA ALA A 28 12.90 -7.13 -0.45
C ALA A 28 12.70 -7.38 -1.96
N MET A 29 11.76 -6.66 -2.59
CA MET A 29 11.57 -6.74 -4.04
C MET A 29 12.79 -6.22 -4.81
N ALA A 30 13.40 -5.12 -4.38
CA ALA A 30 14.60 -4.57 -5.01
C ALA A 30 15.79 -5.54 -4.90
N ASP A 31 15.98 -6.13 -3.73
CA ASP A 31 17.06 -7.10 -3.47
C ASP A 31 16.86 -8.40 -4.27
N ALA A 32 15.61 -8.87 -4.38
CA ALA A 32 15.29 -10.07 -5.17
C ALA A 32 15.49 -9.85 -6.68
N LEU A 33 15.11 -8.69 -7.20
CA LEU A 33 15.25 -8.38 -8.63
C LEU A 33 16.68 -8.04 -9.03
N GLY A 34 17.44 -7.37 -8.17
CA GLY A 34 18.77 -6.85 -8.48
C GLY A 34 19.71 -7.85 -9.16
N PRO A 35 19.89 -9.08 -8.64
CA PRO A 35 20.75 -10.10 -9.27
C PRO A 35 20.30 -10.52 -10.67
N HIS A 36 19.00 -10.52 -10.94
CA HIS A 36 18.40 -11.03 -12.18
C HIS A 36 18.43 -10.02 -13.33
N VAL A 37 18.60 -8.74 -13.05
CA VAL A 37 18.60 -7.69 -14.06
C VAL A 37 20.00 -7.16 -14.41
N ARG A 38 21.01 -7.55 -13.62
CA ARG A 38 22.41 -7.18 -13.87
C ARG A 38 22.98 -7.93 -15.06
N PRO A 39 23.97 -7.35 -15.73
CA PRO A 39 24.62 -6.04 -15.51
C PRO A 39 23.90 -4.86 -16.21
N LYS A 40 22.94 -5.14 -17.07
CA LYS A 40 22.31 -4.13 -17.94
C LYS A 40 21.44 -3.13 -17.18
N TYR A 41 20.77 -3.60 -16.15
CA TYR A 41 19.84 -2.77 -15.38
C TYR A 41 20.20 -2.70 -13.91
N ARG A 42 19.72 -1.65 -13.27
CA ARG A 42 19.75 -1.44 -11.82
C ARG A 42 18.34 -1.26 -11.31
N VAL A 43 18.04 -1.88 -10.17
CA VAL A 43 16.80 -1.61 -9.40
C VAL A 43 17.11 -0.57 -8.33
N GLY A 44 16.34 0.51 -8.31
CA GLY A 44 16.42 1.57 -7.31
C GLY A 44 15.11 1.69 -6.54
N VAL A 45 15.22 1.91 -5.22
CA VAL A 45 14.11 2.37 -4.40
C VAL A 45 14.09 3.88 -4.45
N GLU A 46 13.07 4.43 -5.08
CA GLU A 46 12.89 5.86 -5.25
C GLU A 46 11.83 6.37 -4.27
N GLN A 47 11.93 7.64 -3.94
CA GLN A 47 10.91 8.28 -3.11
C GLN A 47 10.44 9.60 -3.70
N ARG A 48 9.20 9.92 -3.45
CA ARG A 48 8.59 11.21 -3.77
C ARG A 48 7.89 11.75 -2.53
N THR A 49 8.18 12.98 -2.20
CA THR A 49 7.56 13.69 -1.09
C THR A 49 6.67 14.82 -1.61
N TYR A 50 5.48 14.96 -1.03
CA TYR A 50 4.56 16.05 -1.31
C TYR A 50 3.73 16.40 -0.08
N LEU A 51 3.19 17.62 -0.05
CA LEU A 51 2.24 18.03 0.98
C LEU A 51 0.82 17.61 0.56
N ALA A 52 0.12 16.94 1.46
CA ALA A 52 -1.30 16.62 1.35
C ALA A 52 -2.06 17.32 2.48
N ILE A 53 -3.26 17.79 2.19
CA ILE A 53 -4.18 18.26 3.23
C ILE A 53 -5.04 17.06 3.58
N LEU A 54 -4.84 16.51 4.78
CA LEU A 54 -5.65 15.42 5.30
C LEU A 54 -6.83 15.96 6.10
N ALA A 55 -8.00 15.41 5.85
CA ALA A 55 -9.17 15.67 6.68
C ALA A 55 -9.04 14.91 8.02
N PRO A 56 -9.70 15.37 9.09
CA PRO A 56 -9.58 14.74 10.42
C PRO A 56 -9.88 13.24 10.44
N ASP A 57 -10.82 12.77 9.63
CA ASP A 57 -11.20 11.37 9.47
C ASP A 57 -10.22 10.55 8.62
N GLU A 58 -9.25 11.17 7.96
CA GLU A 58 -8.25 10.50 7.14
C GLU A 58 -6.97 10.13 7.91
N TYR A 59 -6.74 10.70 9.11
CA TYR A 59 -5.53 10.43 9.90
C TYR A 59 -5.43 8.96 10.33
N ASP A 60 -6.53 8.40 10.81
CA ASP A 60 -6.60 6.99 11.25
C ASP A 60 -6.38 6.03 10.07
N LEU A 61 -6.81 6.42 8.86
CA LEU A 61 -6.69 5.60 7.67
C LEU A 61 -5.24 5.42 7.19
N VAL A 62 -4.37 6.37 7.54
CA VAL A 62 -2.96 6.37 7.14
C VAL A 62 -2.01 6.00 8.28
N GLY A 63 -2.54 5.44 9.37
CA GLY A 63 -1.72 4.99 10.50
C GLY A 63 -0.99 6.10 11.23
N LYS A 64 -1.40 7.33 11.04
CA LYS A 64 -0.91 8.47 11.81
C LYS A 64 -1.90 8.71 12.93
N PRO A 65 -1.63 8.27 14.17
CA PRO A 65 -2.47 8.64 15.30
C PRO A 65 -2.52 10.15 15.36
N ASP A 66 -3.67 10.68 15.80
CA ASP A 66 -3.86 12.12 16.05
C ASP A 66 -2.54 12.74 16.46
N VAL A 67 -2.09 13.76 15.75
CA VAL A 67 -0.86 14.48 16.07
C VAL A 67 -0.96 14.84 17.54
N LEU A 68 -0.43 13.98 18.38
CA LEU A 68 -0.12 14.33 19.75
C LEU A 68 0.80 15.53 19.62
N VAL A 69 0.23 16.71 19.74
CA VAL A 69 0.97 17.88 20.12
C VAL A 69 1.59 17.51 21.46
N VAL A 70 2.77 16.87 21.40
CA VAL A 70 3.65 16.66 22.54
C VAL A 70 4.30 18.00 22.82
N GLY A 71 3.44 18.99 23.01
CA GLY A 71 3.79 20.15 23.81
C GLY A 71 3.46 19.79 25.25
N PRO A 72 4.24 20.24 26.23
CA PRO A 72 3.82 20.13 27.62
C PRO A 72 2.41 20.70 27.68
N ARG A 73 1.47 19.85 28.10
CA ARG A 73 0.09 20.26 28.33
C ARG A 73 0.17 21.41 29.33
N ARG A 74 0.30 22.64 28.84
CA ARG A 74 0.06 23.79 29.68
C ARG A 74 -1.36 23.60 30.17
N GLN A 75 -1.48 23.17 31.40
CA GLN A 75 -2.71 23.37 32.15
C GLN A 75 -2.92 24.87 32.11
N THR A 76 -3.66 25.37 31.16
CA THR A 76 -4.25 26.68 31.20
C THR A 76 -5.08 26.66 32.47
N PRO A 77 -4.74 27.49 33.47
CA PRO A 77 -5.60 27.61 34.62
C PRO A 77 -6.99 27.95 34.10
N PRO A 78 -8.05 27.45 34.75
CA PRO A 78 -9.39 27.80 34.32
C PRO A 78 -9.50 29.29 34.29
N VAL A 79 -9.71 29.87 33.12
CA VAL A 79 -10.07 31.26 32.97
C VAL A 79 -11.40 31.40 33.70
N HIS A 80 -11.36 31.96 34.90
CA HIS A 80 -12.57 32.41 35.58
C HIS A 80 -13.16 33.52 34.72
N ALA A 81 -13.98 33.16 33.77
CA ALA A 81 -14.80 34.08 33.04
C ALA A 81 -15.95 34.54 33.95
N THR A 82 -15.73 35.62 34.69
CA THR A 82 -16.83 36.45 35.14
C THR A 82 -17.37 37.21 33.94
N ALA A 83 -18.31 36.60 33.25
CA ALA A 83 -19.08 37.32 32.24
C ALA A 83 -20.46 36.70 32.14
N THR A 84 -21.42 37.43 32.62
CA THR A 84 -22.80 37.41 32.20
C THR A 84 -22.89 37.63 30.68
N ALA A 85 -22.79 36.55 29.93
CA ALA A 85 -23.07 36.59 28.54
C ALA A 85 -24.05 35.45 28.23
N VAL A 86 -25.11 35.77 27.55
CA VAL A 86 -25.96 34.78 26.88
C VAL A 86 -25.06 33.91 26.02
N GLY A 87 -24.58 32.78 26.59
CA GLY A 87 -23.38 32.15 26.10
C GLY A 87 -23.70 30.91 25.26
N ILE A 88 -23.45 31.01 23.98
CA ILE A 88 -23.15 29.82 23.19
C ILE A 88 -21.77 29.33 23.65
N ALA A 89 -21.71 28.17 24.30
CA ALA A 89 -20.42 27.58 24.68
C ALA A 89 -19.63 27.19 23.42
N PRO A 90 -18.31 27.47 23.37
CA PRO A 90 -17.48 27.09 22.24
C PRO A 90 -17.41 25.56 22.13
N LYS A 91 -17.53 25.05 20.91
CA LYS A 91 -17.26 23.63 20.58
C LYS A 91 -15.82 23.51 20.08
N VAL A 92 -15.19 22.39 20.41
CA VAL A 92 -13.89 22.04 19.85
C VAL A 92 -14.12 21.52 18.42
N ALA A 93 -13.39 22.08 17.47
CA ALA A 93 -13.37 21.63 16.08
C ALA A 93 -11.97 21.11 15.73
N GLN A 94 -11.92 20.05 14.93
CA GLN A 94 -10.70 19.57 14.30
C GLN A 94 -10.59 20.19 12.90
N LEU A 95 -9.42 20.67 12.55
CA LEU A 95 -9.16 21.28 11.23
C LEU A 95 -8.35 20.32 10.36
N PRO A 96 -8.58 20.35 9.03
CA PRO A 96 -7.66 19.72 8.10
C PRO A 96 -6.27 20.34 8.21
N MET A 97 -5.24 19.49 8.28
CA MET A 97 -3.85 19.96 8.42
C MET A 97 -3.00 19.48 7.24
N PRO A 98 -2.01 20.28 6.81
CA PRO A 98 -1.03 19.83 5.83
C PRO A 98 -0.10 18.78 6.44
N GLU A 99 0.03 17.66 5.75
CA GLU A 99 0.91 16.55 6.09
C GLU A 99 1.91 16.27 4.98
N GLU A 100 3.14 15.98 5.35
CA GLU A 100 4.15 15.52 4.41
C GLU A 100 3.98 14.03 4.16
N ILE A 101 3.67 13.69 2.91
CA ILE A 101 3.50 12.32 2.46
C ILE A 101 4.72 11.90 1.66
N THR A 102 5.35 10.82 2.07
CA THR A 102 6.45 10.19 1.34
C THR A 102 5.98 8.87 0.73
N GLU A 103 5.97 8.81 -0.59
CA GLU A 103 5.70 7.60 -1.36
C GLU A 103 7.01 6.96 -1.81
N ARG A 104 7.10 5.63 -1.71
CA ARG A 104 8.22 4.84 -2.24
C ARG A 104 7.73 3.97 -3.38
N TYR A 105 8.60 3.79 -4.38
CA TYR A 105 8.35 2.94 -5.53
C TYR A 105 9.68 2.44 -6.09
N LEU A 106 9.64 1.38 -6.90
CA LEU A 106 10.85 0.88 -7.54
C LEU A 106 10.95 1.37 -8.98
N GLN A 107 12.19 1.56 -9.41
CA GLN A 107 12.51 1.78 -10.81
C GLN A 107 13.58 0.79 -11.26
N VAL A 108 13.31 0.13 -12.38
CA VAL A 108 14.33 -0.58 -13.13
C VAL A 108 14.88 0.39 -14.17
N ARG A 109 16.17 0.71 -14.08
CA ARG A 109 16.84 1.66 -14.97
C ARG A 109 17.93 0.98 -15.79
N ASP A 110 18.04 1.33 -17.04
CA ASP A 110 19.19 1.01 -17.84
C ASP A 110 20.44 1.74 -17.29
N VAL A 111 21.52 0.99 -17.09
CA VAL A 111 22.73 1.52 -16.42
C VAL A 111 23.48 2.48 -17.31
N VAL A 112 23.42 2.30 -18.64
CA VAL A 112 24.17 3.11 -19.61
C VAL A 112 23.41 4.40 -19.95
N THR A 113 22.13 4.28 -20.27
CA THR A 113 21.31 5.43 -20.71
C THR A 113 20.68 6.18 -19.54
N GLY A 114 20.52 5.54 -18.37
CA GLY A 114 19.78 6.08 -17.23
C GLY A 114 18.26 6.07 -17.42
N GLU A 115 17.77 5.53 -18.54
CA GLU A 115 16.35 5.47 -18.85
C GLU A 115 15.59 4.58 -17.86
N VAL A 116 14.39 5.01 -17.46
CA VAL A 116 13.48 4.21 -16.62
C VAL A 116 12.72 3.24 -17.50
N ILE A 117 13.02 1.97 -17.39
CA ILE A 117 12.42 0.90 -18.18
C ILE A 117 11.11 0.45 -17.54
N THR A 118 11.11 0.22 -16.22
CA THR A 118 9.93 -0.26 -15.49
C THR A 118 9.78 0.48 -14.18
N VAL A 119 8.54 0.87 -13.87
CA VAL A 119 8.13 1.39 -12.56
C VAL A 119 7.28 0.32 -11.89
N ILE A 120 7.58 0.03 -10.62
CA ILE A 120 6.79 -0.89 -9.77
C ILE A 120 6.26 -0.10 -8.59
N GLU A 121 4.95 -0.05 -8.47
CA GLU A 121 4.21 0.59 -7.39
C GLU A 121 3.58 -0.47 -6.49
N LEU A 122 3.80 -0.34 -5.19
CA LEU A 122 3.03 -1.03 -4.16
C LEU A 122 2.11 0.01 -3.52
N LEU A 123 0.82 -0.19 -3.58
CA LEU A 123 -0.15 0.79 -3.09
C LEU A 123 -0.10 0.91 -1.56
N SER A 124 -0.21 2.14 -1.08
CA SER A 124 -0.35 2.46 0.34
C SER A 124 -1.78 2.89 0.68
N PRO A 125 -2.18 2.86 1.96
CA PRO A 125 -3.46 3.42 2.40
C PRO A 125 -3.64 4.87 1.93
N THR A 126 -2.60 5.69 1.98
CA THR A 126 -2.66 7.07 1.47
C THR A 126 -3.07 7.11 0.01
N ASN A 127 -2.51 6.23 -0.84
CA ASN A 127 -2.84 6.21 -2.27
C ASN A 127 -4.31 5.82 -2.54
N LYS A 128 -4.91 4.99 -1.69
CA LYS A 128 -6.26 4.45 -1.91
C LYS A 128 -7.33 5.15 -1.12
N LEU A 129 -7.08 5.54 0.12
CA LEU A 129 -8.10 5.91 1.09
C LEU A 129 -8.22 7.41 1.28
N THR A 130 -7.13 8.17 1.11
CA THR A 130 -7.22 9.62 1.24
C THR A 130 -7.55 10.29 -0.09
N ARG A 131 -8.32 11.36 -0.03
CA ARG A 131 -8.76 12.10 -1.23
C ARG A 131 -7.59 12.66 -2.02
N GLU A 132 -6.67 13.32 -1.35
CA GLU A 132 -5.51 13.94 -2.01
C GLU A 132 -4.51 12.89 -2.49
N GLY A 133 -4.18 11.89 -1.66
CA GLY A 133 -3.28 10.80 -2.03
C GLY A 133 -3.76 10.06 -3.26
N ARG A 134 -5.06 9.71 -3.30
CA ARG A 134 -5.67 9.05 -4.46
C ARG A 134 -5.57 9.91 -5.73
N ARG A 135 -5.80 11.22 -5.61
CA ARG A 135 -5.68 12.17 -6.73
C ARG A 135 -4.24 12.25 -7.25
N GLN A 136 -3.27 12.35 -6.34
CA GLN A 136 -1.85 12.43 -6.68
C GLN A 136 -1.36 11.13 -7.34
N TYR A 137 -1.76 9.99 -6.79
CA TYR A 137 -1.42 8.70 -7.35
C TYR A 137 -2.05 8.49 -8.73
N ALA A 138 -3.32 8.82 -8.92
CA ALA A 138 -3.99 8.73 -10.22
C ALA A 138 -3.27 9.55 -11.30
N ARG A 139 -2.80 10.75 -10.97
CA ARG A 139 -2.01 11.58 -11.90
C ARG A 139 -0.65 10.94 -12.23
N LYS A 140 0.03 10.34 -11.24
CA LYS A 140 1.28 9.63 -11.44
C LYS A 140 1.05 8.43 -12.35
N ARG A 141 0.04 7.61 -12.04
CA ARG A 141 -0.37 6.44 -12.83
C ARG A 141 -0.60 6.80 -14.31
N LEU A 142 -1.38 7.83 -14.58
CA LEU A 142 -1.64 8.30 -15.95
C LEU A 142 -0.38 8.76 -16.65
N ARG A 143 0.54 9.45 -15.98
CA ARG A 143 1.82 9.85 -16.58
C ARG A 143 2.67 8.67 -16.98
N VAL A 144 2.78 7.64 -16.12
CA VAL A 144 3.54 6.44 -16.45
C VAL A 144 2.86 5.67 -17.58
N LEU A 145 1.54 5.50 -17.53
CA LEU A 145 0.78 4.83 -18.59
C LEU A 145 0.85 5.56 -19.95
N GLY A 146 1.03 6.87 -19.95
CA GLY A 146 1.21 7.69 -21.16
C GLY A 146 2.66 7.77 -21.66
N SER A 147 3.60 7.08 -21.02
CA SER A 147 5.03 7.05 -21.40
C SER A 147 5.43 5.71 -22.02
N ALA A 148 6.69 5.60 -22.47
CA ALA A 148 7.27 4.34 -22.93
C ALA A 148 7.73 3.41 -21.78
N THR A 149 7.55 3.80 -20.53
CA THR A 149 7.94 3.02 -19.36
C THR A 149 6.91 1.93 -19.06
N HIS A 150 7.34 0.70 -18.80
CA HIS A 150 6.47 -0.35 -18.30
C HIS A 150 5.98 -0.03 -16.89
N PHE A 151 4.83 -0.57 -16.53
CA PHE A 151 4.19 -0.26 -15.26
C PHE A 151 3.66 -1.52 -14.57
N ILE A 152 4.04 -1.70 -13.32
CA ILE A 152 3.48 -2.71 -12.44
C ILE A 152 2.82 -2.00 -11.25
N GLU A 153 1.55 -2.33 -11.00
CA GLU A 153 0.78 -1.81 -9.86
C GLU A 153 0.34 -2.99 -9.00
N ILE A 154 0.84 -3.01 -7.76
CA ILE A 154 0.58 -4.07 -6.78
C ILE A 154 -0.37 -3.51 -5.74
N ASP A 155 -1.58 -4.05 -5.65
CA ASP A 155 -2.61 -3.67 -4.70
C ASP A 155 -2.91 -4.84 -3.76
N LEU A 156 -2.25 -4.84 -2.61
CA LEU A 156 -2.42 -5.80 -1.51
C LEU A 156 -3.26 -5.20 -0.36
N LEU A 157 -4.14 -4.25 -0.69
CA LEU A 157 -5.05 -3.64 0.26
C LEU A 157 -6.49 -3.88 -0.14
N ARG A 158 -7.28 -4.52 0.71
CA ARG A 158 -8.72 -4.73 0.49
C ARG A 158 -9.50 -3.42 0.59
N ALA A 159 -9.06 -2.53 1.48
CA ALA A 159 -9.73 -1.25 1.69
C ALA A 159 -9.58 -0.30 0.50
N GLY A 160 -10.61 0.52 0.30
CA GLY A 160 -10.68 1.50 -0.77
C GLY A 160 -10.98 0.92 -2.14
N GLU A 161 -11.54 1.77 -3.00
CA GLU A 161 -11.83 1.36 -4.37
C GLU A 161 -10.55 1.14 -5.18
N PRO A 162 -10.48 0.08 -5.99
CA PRO A 162 -9.37 -0.13 -6.90
C PRO A 162 -9.23 1.01 -7.92
N PHE A 163 -8.02 1.17 -8.47
CA PHE A 163 -7.84 2.04 -9.62
C PHE A 163 -8.46 1.39 -10.87
N PRO A 164 -9.09 2.19 -11.76
CA PRO A 164 -9.92 1.66 -12.82
C PRO A 164 -9.11 0.87 -13.86
N PHE A 165 -9.63 -0.29 -14.18
CA PHE A 165 -9.36 -1.10 -15.38
C PHE A 165 -10.64 -1.88 -15.70
N ARG A 166 -10.70 -2.46 -16.87
CA ARG A 166 -11.83 -3.30 -17.28
C ARG A 166 -11.33 -4.66 -17.72
N VAL A 167 -11.84 -5.70 -17.10
CA VAL A 167 -11.70 -7.07 -17.56
C VAL A 167 -13.03 -7.46 -18.22
N PRO A 168 -13.07 -7.77 -19.52
CA PRO A 168 -14.29 -8.24 -20.14
C PRO A 168 -14.73 -9.55 -19.51
N ASP A 169 -16.04 -9.71 -19.30
CA ASP A 169 -16.70 -10.94 -18.86
C ASP A 169 -16.16 -11.53 -17.55
N ASP A 170 -15.54 -10.72 -16.69
CA ASP A 170 -15.06 -11.16 -15.39
C ASP A 170 -15.93 -10.56 -14.27
N ASP A 171 -16.77 -11.41 -13.68
CA ASP A 171 -17.57 -11.13 -12.48
C ASP A 171 -16.86 -11.62 -11.21
N ALA A 172 -15.61 -12.06 -11.30
CA ALA A 172 -14.87 -12.64 -10.19
C ALA A 172 -14.60 -11.58 -9.12
N GLN A 173 -15.07 -11.85 -7.90
CA GLN A 173 -14.73 -11.04 -6.74
C GLN A 173 -13.28 -11.28 -6.36
N SER A 174 -12.49 -10.23 -6.32
CA SER A 174 -11.09 -10.27 -5.87
C SER A 174 -10.90 -9.35 -4.66
N ASP A 175 -10.07 -9.78 -3.73
CA ASP A 175 -9.65 -8.98 -2.59
C ASP A 175 -8.42 -8.14 -2.95
N TYR A 176 -7.53 -8.73 -3.74
CA TYR A 176 -6.24 -8.16 -4.16
C TYR A 176 -6.06 -8.22 -5.67
N ARG A 177 -5.13 -7.42 -6.18
CA ARG A 177 -4.86 -7.38 -7.62
C ARG A 177 -3.45 -6.91 -7.95
N ILE A 178 -2.95 -7.38 -9.08
CA ILE A 178 -1.69 -6.92 -9.64
C ILE A 178 -1.91 -6.64 -11.12
N LEU A 179 -1.49 -5.45 -11.56
CA LEU A 179 -1.51 -5.04 -12.97
C LEU A 179 -0.09 -5.03 -13.51
N VAL A 180 0.16 -5.69 -14.63
CA VAL A 180 1.42 -5.63 -15.39
C VAL A 180 1.13 -5.06 -16.76
N SER A 181 1.51 -3.80 -16.99
CA SER A 181 1.29 -3.08 -18.23
C SER A 181 2.60 -2.87 -18.98
N ARG A 182 2.80 -3.63 -20.06
CA ARG A 182 3.88 -3.39 -21.00
C ARG A 182 3.55 -2.20 -21.89
N ALA A 183 4.51 -1.29 -22.09
CA ALA A 183 4.26 -0.06 -22.80
C ALA A 183 3.77 -0.29 -24.24
N GLN A 184 4.36 -1.29 -24.92
CA GLN A 184 4.02 -1.64 -26.30
C GLN A 184 2.65 -2.30 -26.48
N ASP A 185 2.10 -2.90 -25.42
CA ASP A 185 0.83 -3.64 -25.48
C ASP A 185 -0.38 -2.77 -25.13
N ARG A 186 -0.15 -1.53 -24.68
CA ARG A 186 -1.22 -0.62 -24.27
C ARG A 186 -2.21 -0.35 -25.40
N PRO A 187 -3.51 -0.33 -25.11
CA PRO A 187 -4.12 -0.24 -23.78
C PRO A 187 -4.31 -1.58 -23.06
N GLN A 188 -3.88 -2.72 -23.60
CA GLN A 188 -3.96 -4.00 -22.91
C GLN A 188 -2.92 -4.09 -21.80
N ALA A 189 -3.29 -4.84 -20.74
CA ALA A 189 -2.42 -5.17 -19.62
C ALA A 189 -2.81 -6.55 -19.06
N ALA A 190 -1.84 -7.26 -18.49
CA ALA A 190 -2.14 -8.46 -17.72
C ALA A 190 -2.61 -8.05 -16.32
N VAL A 191 -3.69 -8.68 -15.84
CA VAL A 191 -4.24 -8.46 -14.49
C VAL A 191 -4.34 -9.78 -13.78
N TYR A 192 -3.81 -9.84 -12.57
CA TYR A 192 -3.94 -10.96 -11.65
C TYR A 192 -4.94 -10.56 -10.56
N LEU A 193 -6.04 -11.29 -10.47
CA LEU A 193 -7.09 -11.11 -9.47
C LEU A 193 -7.07 -12.31 -8.53
N PHE A 194 -6.97 -12.09 -7.24
CA PHE A 194 -6.89 -13.16 -6.26
C PHE A 194 -7.54 -12.74 -4.92
N THR A 195 -7.85 -13.74 -4.12
CA THR A 195 -8.55 -13.58 -2.84
C THR A 195 -7.60 -13.84 -1.67
N ILE A 196 -8.07 -13.63 -0.45
CA ILE A 196 -7.32 -13.97 0.77
C ILE A 196 -6.98 -15.47 0.87
N ARG A 197 -7.65 -16.33 0.09
CA ARG A 197 -7.45 -17.79 0.07
C ARG A 197 -6.37 -18.24 -0.88
N ASP A 198 -5.98 -17.35 -1.78
CA ASP A 198 -5.04 -17.68 -2.84
C ASP A 198 -3.62 -17.22 -2.46
N PRO A 199 -2.58 -17.95 -2.86
CA PRO A 199 -1.23 -17.42 -2.80
C PRO A 199 -1.10 -16.20 -3.73
N ILE A 200 -0.22 -15.26 -3.38
CA ILE A 200 0.08 -14.12 -4.25
C ILE A 200 0.81 -14.65 -5.49
N PRO A 201 0.35 -14.33 -6.70
CA PRO A 201 0.99 -14.85 -7.91
C PRO A 201 2.39 -14.30 -8.13
N ASP A 202 3.26 -15.10 -8.70
CA ASP A 202 4.53 -14.64 -9.26
C ASP A 202 4.25 -13.83 -10.51
N ILE A 203 4.94 -12.71 -10.68
CA ILE A 203 4.70 -11.80 -11.81
C ILE A 203 5.98 -11.56 -12.62
N PRO A 204 5.88 -11.46 -13.96
CA PRO A 204 7.00 -11.04 -14.78
C PRO A 204 7.27 -9.54 -14.59
N VAL A 205 8.55 -9.18 -14.60
CA VAL A 205 8.98 -7.77 -14.60
C VAL A 205 9.44 -7.39 -16.00
N PRO A 206 8.65 -6.60 -16.75
CA PRO A 206 8.99 -6.22 -18.10
C PRO A 206 10.31 -5.46 -18.18
N LEU A 207 11.11 -5.78 -19.22
CA LEU A 207 12.36 -5.11 -19.56
C LEU A 207 12.31 -4.62 -21.01
N GLN A 208 13.43 -4.13 -21.55
CA GLN A 208 13.51 -3.76 -22.96
C GLN A 208 13.23 -4.97 -23.87
N SER A 209 12.67 -4.70 -25.03
CA SER A 209 12.38 -5.75 -26.01
C SER A 209 13.62 -6.57 -26.34
N GLY A 210 13.47 -7.90 -26.27
CA GLY A 210 14.54 -8.86 -26.48
C GLY A 210 15.26 -9.33 -25.19
N ASP A 211 15.07 -8.68 -24.07
CA ASP A 211 15.61 -9.14 -22.80
C ASP A 211 14.62 -10.08 -22.09
N ALA A 212 15.17 -11.05 -21.35
CA ALA A 212 14.36 -11.96 -20.56
C ALA A 212 13.76 -11.23 -19.35
N GLU A 213 12.45 -11.31 -19.18
CA GLU A 213 11.75 -10.74 -18.04
C GLU A 213 11.95 -11.63 -16.80
N PRO A 214 12.58 -11.13 -15.71
CA PRO A 214 12.67 -11.90 -14.48
C PRO A 214 11.31 -12.04 -13.82
N SER A 215 11.12 -13.14 -13.09
CA SER A 215 9.94 -13.35 -12.27
C SER A 215 10.15 -12.78 -10.85
N LEU A 216 9.16 -12.07 -10.34
CA LEU A 216 9.12 -11.58 -8.97
C LEU A 216 8.20 -12.47 -8.13
N ALA A 217 8.79 -13.28 -7.24
CA ALA A 217 8.09 -14.23 -6.39
C ALA A 217 7.48 -13.53 -5.16
N LEU A 218 6.41 -12.75 -5.38
CA LEU A 218 5.81 -11.88 -4.36
C LEU A 218 5.33 -12.65 -3.13
N ASN A 219 4.73 -13.82 -3.32
CA ASN A 219 4.24 -14.62 -2.18
C ASN A 219 5.36 -14.94 -1.20
N ARG A 220 6.48 -15.42 -1.74
CA ARG A 220 7.66 -15.73 -0.94
C ARG A 220 8.18 -14.48 -0.21
N LEU A 221 8.25 -13.35 -0.90
CA LEU A 221 8.75 -12.12 -0.31
C LEU A 221 7.87 -11.60 0.84
N VAL A 222 6.54 -11.69 0.70
CA VAL A 222 5.61 -11.31 1.77
C VAL A 222 5.80 -12.22 2.99
N HIS A 223 5.89 -13.54 2.79
CA HIS A 223 6.12 -14.49 3.87
C HIS A 223 7.50 -14.30 4.54
N ASP A 224 8.55 -14.08 3.77
CA ASP A 224 9.89 -13.79 4.28
C ASP A 224 9.92 -12.47 5.09
N VAL A 225 9.17 -11.46 4.67
CA VAL A 225 9.03 -10.19 5.40
C VAL A 225 8.27 -10.40 6.69
N TYR A 226 7.18 -11.16 6.66
CA TYR A 226 6.39 -11.50 7.84
C TYR A 226 7.26 -12.16 8.92
N ASP A 227 7.99 -13.20 8.54
CA ASP A 227 8.82 -13.98 9.47
C ASP A 227 9.99 -13.16 10.03
N ARG A 228 10.72 -12.45 9.16
CA ARG A 228 11.87 -11.62 9.58
C ARG A 228 11.50 -10.43 10.44
N ALA A 229 10.32 -9.88 10.25
CA ALA A 229 9.82 -8.76 11.05
C ALA A 229 9.23 -9.22 12.40
N GLY A 230 8.95 -10.53 12.56
CA GLY A 230 8.35 -11.06 13.78
C GLY A 230 6.90 -10.60 13.96
N TYR A 231 6.13 -10.50 12.88
CA TYR A 231 4.74 -10.04 12.97
C TYR A 231 3.86 -11.00 13.79
N ASP A 232 4.22 -12.28 13.85
CA ASP A 232 3.61 -13.27 14.75
C ASP A 232 3.71 -12.92 16.24
N LEU A 233 4.63 -12.03 16.61
CA LEU A 233 4.80 -11.56 18.00
C LEU A 233 3.97 -10.31 18.33
N THR A 234 3.51 -9.60 17.31
CA THR A 234 2.90 -8.27 17.48
C THR A 234 1.46 -8.20 16.96
N LEU A 235 1.09 -9.08 16.02
CA LEU A 235 -0.27 -9.14 15.53
C LEU A 235 -1.10 -10.06 16.44
N ASP A 236 -2.17 -9.50 16.97
CA ASP A 236 -3.15 -10.23 17.75
C ASP A 236 -4.31 -10.68 16.87
N ASP A 237 -4.06 -11.72 16.09
CA ASP A 237 -5.01 -12.26 15.11
C ASP A 237 -6.20 -12.97 15.80
N GLN A 238 -6.05 -13.34 17.06
CA GLN A 238 -7.08 -14.06 17.82
C GLN A 238 -8.09 -13.12 18.50
N GLN A 239 -7.66 -11.95 18.95
CA GLN A 239 -8.49 -11.05 19.74
C GLN A 239 -9.13 -9.92 18.94
N ALA A 240 -8.51 -9.50 17.85
CA ALA A 240 -9.01 -8.41 17.05
C ALA A 240 -9.35 -8.85 15.61
N PRO A 241 -10.47 -8.37 15.03
CA PRO A 241 -10.77 -8.66 13.64
C PRO A 241 -9.74 -7.99 12.71
N PRO A 242 -9.55 -8.50 11.47
CA PRO A 242 -8.75 -7.82 10.48
C PRO A 242 -9.36 -6.45 10.15
N PRO A 243 -8.56 -5.50 9.63
CA PRO A 243 -9.07 -4.18 9.27
C PRO A 243 -10.16 -4.26 8.19
N PRO A 244 -11.03 -3.22 8.10
CA PRO A 244 -12.03 -3.14 7.04
C PRO A 244 -11.41 -3.26 5.63
N PRO A 245 -12.21 -3.69 4.62
CA PRO A 245 -13.63 -4.01 4.69
C PRO A 245 -13.93 -5.31 5.43
N ILE A 246 -15.20 -5.47 5.83
CA ILE A 246 -15.66 -6.68 6.53
C ILE A 246 -15.40 -7.90 5.65
N ILE A 247 -14.75 -8.89 6.23
CA ILE A 247 -14.48 -10.18 5.59
C ILE A 247 -15.80 -10.91 5.37
N ARG A 248 -15.96 -11.55 4.22
CA ARG A 248 -17.14 -12.38 3.91
C ARG A 248 -17.29 -13.50 4.94
N ALA A 249 -18.51 -13.81 5.33
CA ALA A 249 -18.78 -14.79 6.39
C ALA A 249 -18.11 -16.17 6.17
N PRO A 250 -18.07 -16.75 4.96
CA PRO A 250 -17.34 -18.01 4.70
C PRO A 250 -15.82 -17.88 4.91
N ASP A 251 -15.27 -16.70 4.64
CA ASP A 251 -13.84 -16.43 4.79
C ASP A 251 -13.46 -16.22 6.26
N VAL A 252 -14.34 -15.63 7.06
CA VAL A 252 -14.11 -15.50 8.52
C VAL A 252 -13.96 -16.87 9.18
N GLN A 253 -14.83 -17.83 8.82
CA GLN A 253 -14.74 -19.18 9.38
C GLN A 253 -13.45 -19.89 8.91
N TRP A 254 -13.09 -19.75 7.66
CA TRP A 254 -11.85 -20.28 7.12
C TRP A 254 -10.61 -19.68 7.80
N MET A 255 -10.56 -18.35 7.95
CA MET A 255 -9.47 -17.67 8.64
C MET A 255 -9.28 -18.19 10.07
N LYS A 256 -10.39 -18.35 10.82
CA LYS A 256 -10.33 -18.91 12.18
C LYS A 256 -9.77 -20.33 12.23
N SER A 257 -9.93 -21.11 11.16
CA SER A 257 -9.37 -22.47 11.09
C SER A 257 -7.86 -22.49 10.84
N LEU A 258 -7.28 -21.39 10.38
CA LEU A 258 -5.84 -21.26 10.13
C LEU A 258 -5.07 -20.76 11.37
N LEU A 259 -5.75 -20.02 12.24
CA LEU A 259 -5.12 -19.46 13.44
C LEU A 259 -4.88 -20.55 14.49
N PRO A 260 -3.74 -20.53 15.17
CA PRO A 260 -3.49 -21.48 16.27
C PRO A 260 -4.53 -21.28 17.37
N SER A 261 -4.99 -22.41 17.94
CA SER A 261 -5.95 -22.45 19.07
C SER A 261 -5.34 -21.99 20.37
#